data_71544b07d91bee5cf2153d140df3bdcb
#
_entry.id   71544b07d91bee5cf2153d140df3bdcb
#
_cell.length_a   1.000
_cell.length_b   1.000
_cell.length_c   1.000
_cell.angle_alpha   90.00
_cell.angle_beta   90.00
_cell.angle_gamma   90.00
#
_symmetry.space_group_name_H-M   'P 1'
#
loop_
_entity.id
_entity.type
_entity.pdbx_description
1 polymer ?
#
loop_
_entity_poly.entity_id
_entity_poly.type
_entity_poly.pdbx_seq_one_letter_code
_entity_poly.pdbx_strand_id
1 'polypeptide(L)'
;YFAHLMKMAGLPYTVMVAENRVQYYDWVKNNEVDVYMDINPERSTLLNEDSGVFTDPYIQLTMSRVTKKDFSGEIQTVAIAYNQMYDGMDADIAKNVQVIAFDSRIEALQAVKDGTVDACYVYTYMAEKFVNQDPDGELIFHIVNMPASELSIAIRPTTDHALISILSKCMEADQSHIKDELVEKYTQYVQLDVTLAMFVRNNPWFLIALTAVVLGIGTVIVVILGSNRRM
;
A
#
# COMPACT_ATOMS: atom_id res chain seq x y z
N TYR A 1 10.18 -10.92 -6.69
CA TYR A 1 11.24 -10.44 -7.57
C TYR A 1 12.59 -11.07 -7.23
N PHE A 2 13.04 -11.03 -5.98
CA PHE A 2 14.32 -11.61 -5.57
C PHE A 2 14.50 -13.07 -6.01
N ALA A 3 13.48 -13.90 -5.81
CA ALA A 3 13.51 -15.30 -6.25
C ALA A 3 13.77 -15.46 -7.76
N HIS A 4 13.25 -14.54 -8.56
CA HIS A 4 13.50 -14.50 -10.00
C HIS A 4 14.95 -14.14 -10.30
N LEU A 5 15.50 -13.14 -9.65
CA LEU A 5 16.91 -12.75 -9.80
C LEU A 5 17.87 -13.89 -9.40
N MET A 6 17.59 -14.57 -8.28
CA MET A 6 18.40 -15.70 -7.83
C MET A 6 18.36 -16.88 -8.81
N LYS A 7 17.21 -17.12 -9.43
CA LYS A 7 17.07 -18.12 -10.50
C LYS A 7 17.89 -17.73 -11.75
N MET A 8 17.85 -16.44 -12.16
CA MET A 8 18.68 -15.95 -13.26
C MET A 8 20.17 -16.09 -12.95
N ALA A 9 20.57 -15.80 -11.72
CA ALA A 9 21.96 -15.94 -11.27
C ALA A 9 22.41 -17.40 -11.11
N GLY A 10 21.49 -18.36 -11.09
CA GLY A 10 21.79 -19.76 -10.82
C GLY A 10 22.27 -20.02 -9.37
N LEU A 11 21.89 -19.14 -8.44
CA LEU A 11 22.34 -19.21 -7.04
C LEU A 11 21.25 -19.80 -6.15
N PRO A 12 21.60 -20.73 -5.24
CA PRO A 12 20.67 -21.21 -4.22
C PRO A 12 20.43 -20.14 -3.16
N TYR A 13 19.24 -20.14 -2.57
CA TYR A 13 18.89 -19.22 -1.50
C TYR A 13 17.88 -19.86 -0.54
N THR A 14 17.80 -19.32 0.67
CA THR A 14 16.79 -19.65 1.67
C THR A 14 16.08 -18.36 2.07
N VAL A 15 14.76 -18.39 2.15
CA VAL A 15 13.98 -17.25 2.59
C VAL A 15 13.70 -17.36 4.07
N MET A 16 14.03 -16.31 4.82
CA MET A 16 13.60 -16.10 6.19
C MET A 16 12.48 -15.06 6.18
N VAL A 17 11.38 -15.37 6.85
CA VAL A 17 10.21 -14.47 6.94
C VAL A 17 10.11 -13.97 8.37
N ALA A 18 10.27 -12.66 8.58
CA ALA A 18 10.12 -12.06 9.88
C ALA A 18 8.63 -11.99 10.25
N GLU A 19 8.31 -12.27 11.51
CA GLU A 19 6.95 -12.19 12.04
C GLU A 19 6.45 -10.72 12.09
N ASN A 20 7.39 -9.81 12.30
CA ASN A 20 7.11 -8.38 12.37
C ASN A 20 8.34 -7.56 11.99
N ARG A 21 8.16 -6.24 11.90
CA ARG A 21 9.22 -5.33 11.48
C ARG A 21 10.36 -5.21 12.50
N VAL A 22 10.08 -5.36 13.78
CA VAL A 22 11.11 -5.32 14.83
C VAL A 22 12.08 -6.48 14.65
N GLN A 23 11.56 -7.70 14.50
CA GLN A 23 12.37 -8.89 14.23
C GLN A 23 13.19 -8.74 12.94
N TYR A 24 12.58 -8.19 11.87
CA TYR A 24 13.31 -7.91 10.63
C TYR A 24 14.51 -6.99 10.88
N TYR A 25 14.33 -5.91 11.63
CA TYR A 25 15.39 -4.97 11.94
C TYR A 25 16.46 -5.57 12.86
N ASP A 26 16.07 -6.41 13.80
CA ASP A 26 17.02 -7.12 14.66
C ASP A 26 17.90 -8.04 13.81
N TRP A 27 17.35 -8.76 12.85
CA TRP A 27 18.12 -9.60 11.92
C TRP A 27 19.12 -8.79 11.09
N VAL A 28 18.70 -7.62 10.56
CA VAL A 28 19.58 -6.73 9.82
C VAL A 28 20.71 -6.23 10.72
N LYS A 29 20.38 -5.73 11.89
CA LYS A 29 21.34 -5.18 12.86
C LYS A 29 22.33 -6.20 13.38
N ASN A 30 21.87 -7.42 13.59
CA ASN A 30 22.70 -8.52 14.12
C ASN A 30 23.40 -9.31 13.00
N ASN A 31 23.26 -8.93 11.74
CA ASN A 31 23.83 -9.62 10.59
C ASN A 31 23.41 -11.11 10.49
N GLU A 32 22.15 -11.41 10.81
CA GLU A 32 21.62 -12.79 10.81
C GLU A 32 21.23 -13.28 9.41
N VAL A 33 21.06 -12.36 8.45
CA VAL A 33 20.75 -12.65 7.05
C VAL A 33 21.79 -12.02 6.13
N ASP A 34 22.02 -12.64 4.96
CA ASP A 34 23.01 -12.17 3.99
C ASP A 34 22.48 -11.07 3.09
N VAL A 35 21.18 -11.11 2.80
CA VAL A 35 20.50 -10.20 1.84
C VAL A 35 19.23 -9.66 2.46
N TYR A 36 19.02 -8.38 2.34
CA TYR A 36 17.84 -7.66 2.82
C TYR A 36 17.09 -7.05 1.64
N MET A 37 15.75 -7.14 1.69
CA MET A 37 14.88 -6.52 0.70
C MET A 37 14.19 -5.28 1.28
N ASP A 38 13.65 -4.44 0.41
CA ASP A 38 12.83 -3.28 0.78
C ASP A 38 13.55 -2.24 1.64
N ILE A 39 14.84 -2.09 1.40
CA ILE A 39 15.68 -1.09 2.07
C ILE A 39 15.73 0.16 1.20
N ASN A 40 15.40 1.31 1.79
CA ASN A 40 15.73 2.60 1.22
C ASN A 40 17.11 3.02 1.73
N PRO A 41 18.14 3.12 0.87
CA PRO A 41 19.50 3.44 1.27
C PRO A 41 19.63 4.80 1.99
N GLU A 42 18.85 5.79 1.53
CA GLU A 42 18.93 7.17 2.06
C GLU A 42 18.29 7.31 3.45
N ARG A 43 17.37 6.39 3.81
CA ARG A 43 16.55 6.49 5.02
C ARG A 43 16.87 5.47 6.08
N SER A 44 17.72 4.54 5.78
CA SER A 44 18.01 3.47 6.72
C SER A 44 18.91 3.97 7.86
N THR A 45 18.32 4.64 8.83
CA THR A 45 18.98 4.94 10.13
C THR A 45 19.42 3.68 10.87
N LEU A 46 18.98 2.51 10.41
CA LEU A 46 19.32 1.20 10.94
C LEU A 46 20.61 0.67 10.35
N LEU A 47 20.95 1.14 9.16
CA LEU A 47 22.17 0.81 8.48
C LEU A 47 23.13 1.95 8.78
N ASN A 48 24.03 1.77 9.74
CA ASN A 48 25.20 2.61 9.86
C ASN A 48 25.96 2.58 8.53
N GLU A 49 26.81 3.55 8.24
CA GLU A 49 27.63 3.60 7.01
C GLU A 49 28.39 2.30 6.71
N ASP A 50 28.56 1.43 7.71
CA ASP A 50 29.18 0.11 7.61
C ASP A 50 28.18 -1.04 7.38
N SER A 51 26.89 -0.77 7.18
CA SER A 51 25.84 -1.80 7.33
C SER A 51 25.48 -2.54 6.05
N GLY A 52 26.04 -2.21 4.89
CA GLY A 52 25.74 -2.97 3.68
C GLY A 52 26.14 -2.28 2.39
N VAL A 53 26.12 -3.05 1.33
CA VAL A 53 26.26 -2.60 -0.06
C VAL A 53 24.90 -2.76 -0.72
N PHE A 54 24.51 -1.78 -1.54
CA PHE A 54 23.19 -1.72 -2.14
C PHE A 54 23.26 -1.90 -3.65
N THR A 55 22.22 -2.50 -4.22
CA THR A 55 21.95 -2.41 -5.67
C THR A 55 21.39 -1.04 -6.01
N ASP A 56 21.33 -0.73 -7.30
CA ASP A 56 20.41 0.30 -7.77
C ASP A 56 18.98 -0.03 -7.34
N PRO A 57 18.10 0.97 -7.23
CA PRO A 57 16.71 0.74 -6.84
C PRO A 57 15.99 -0.17 -7.83
N TYR A 58 15.31 -1.21 -7.32
CA TYR A 58 14.49 -2.09 -8.16
C TYR A 58 13.04 -1.59 -8.28
N ILE A 59 12.60 -0.71 -7.39
CA ILE A 59 11.26 -0.10 -7.43
C ILE A 59 11.30 1.31 -6.83
N GLN A 60 10.49 2.19 -7.42
CA GLN A 60 10.22 3.54 -6.91
C GLN A 60 8.75 3.62 -6.51
N LEU A 61 8.47 4.05 -5.30
CA LEU A 61 7.13 4.14 -4.74
C LEU A 61 6.76 5.60 -4.48
N THR A 62 5.70 6.05 -5.11
CA THR A 62 5.12 7.38 -4.84
C THR A 62 4.36 7.38 -3.52
N MET A 63 4.25 8.56 -2.91
CA MET A 63 3.56 8.78 -1.65
C MET A 63 2.20 9.44 -1.87
N SER A 64 1.27 9.10 -1.00
CA SER A 64 -0.03 9.77 -0.93
C SER A 64 -0.37 10.15 0.49
N ARG A 65 -1.08 11.25 0.61
CA ARG A 65 -1.72 11.70 1.84
C ARG A 65 -3.17 11.24 1.84
N VAL A 66 -3.58 10.54 2.89
CA VAL A 66 -4.96 10.10 3.12
C VAL A 66 -5.59 11.01 4.16
N THR A 67 -6.80 11.49 3.91
CA THR A 67 -7.62 12.31 4.82
C THR A 67 -9.07 11.84 4.78
N LYS A 68 -9.90 12.33 5.70
CA LYS A 68 -11.35 12.23 5.50
C LYS A 68 -11.78 13.07 4.31
N LYS A 69 -12.81 12.62 3.62
CA LYS A 69 -13.35 13.28 2.40
C LYS A 69 -13.95 14.66 2.68
N ASP A 70 -14.54 14.83 3.85
CA ASP A 70 -15.13 16.08 4.33
C ASP A 70 -14.13 16.97 5.09
N PHE A 71 -12.86 16.53 5.19
CA PHE A 71 -11.81 17.31 5.84
C PHE A 71 -11.53 18.59 5.04
N SER A 72 -11.75 19.75 5.66
CA SER A 72 -11.61 21.08 5.02
C SER A 72 -10.72 22.04 5.82
N GLY A 73 -10.12 21.58 6.91
CA GLY A 73 -9.25 22.37 7.77
C GLY A 73 -7.77 22.31 7.37
N GLU A 74 -6.95 23.02 8.15
CA GLU A 74 -5.50 22.80 8.14
C GLU A 74 -5.18 21.51 8.91
N ILE A 75 -4.23 20.71 8.40
CA ILE A 75 -3.77 19.51 9.06
C ILE A 75 -3.05 19.90 10.35
N GLN A 76 -3.55 19.44 11.48
CA GLN A 76 -2.97 19.65 12.81
C GLN A 76 -2.26 18.38 13.33
N THR A 77 -2.75 17.21 12.92
CA THR A 77 -2.26 15.91 13.36
C THR A 77 -1.98 14.99 12.19
N VAL A 78 -0.82 14.32 12.21
CA VAL A 78 -0.40 13.39 11.16
C VAL A 78 0.00 12.06 11.78
N ALA A 79 -0.56 10.99 11.26
CA ALA A 79 -0.12 9.64 11.56
C ALA A 79 1.08 9.22 10.70
N ILE A 80 2.07 8.63 11.32
CA ILE A 80 3.17 7.94 10.66
C ILE A 80 3.28 6.52 11.19
N ALA A 81 3.70 5.60 10.32
CA ALA A 81 3.97 4.23 10.75
C ALA A 81 5.43 4.05 11.12
N TYR A 82 5.69 3.20 12.12
CA TYR A 82 7.03 2.80 12.54
C TYR A 82 7.95 3.96 12.97
N ASN A 83 7.38 5.08 13.40
CA ASN A 83 8.11 6.30 13.73
C ASN A 83 9.05 6.78 12.59
N GLN A 84 8.62 6.57 11.36
CA GLN A 84 9.41 6.87 10.16
C GLN A 84 8.79 8.02 9.37
N MET A 85 9.47 9.16 9.36
CA MET A 85 9.18 10.28 8.47
C MET A 85 9.62 9.94 7.05
N TYR A 86 8.88 10.43 6.06
CA TYR A 86 9.27 10.31 4.64
C TYR A 86 9.93 11.60 4.15
N ASP A 87 10.88 11.50 3.19
CA ASP A 87 11.54 12.68 2.64
C ASP A 87 10.56 13.60 1.95
N GLY A 88 10.74 14.90 2.16
CA GLY A 88 9.83 15.92 1.66
C GLY A 88 8.53 16.06 2.46
N MET A 89 8.29 15.21 3.45
CA MET A 89 7.12 15.31 4.31
C MET A 89 7.09 16.65 5.07
N ASP A 90 8.27 17.13 5.51
CA ASP A 90 8.39 18.42 6.18
C ASP A 90 7.97 19.62 5.30
N ALA A 91 8.02 19.47 3.98
CA ALA A 91 7.57 20.49 3.04
C ALA A 91 6.06 20.52 2.85
N ASP A 92 5.40 19.35 3.03
CA ASP A 92 3.94 19.19 2.91
C ASP A 92 3.21 19.40 4.25
N ILE A 93 3.92 19.27 5.37
CA ILE A 93 3.38 19.43 6.73
C ILE A 93 3.77 20.80 7.28
N ALA A 94 2.80 21.54 7.82
CA ALA A 94 3.07 22.78 8.52
C ALA A 94 3.95 22.55 9.77
N LYS A 95 4.78 23.54 10.13
CA LYS A 95 5.77 23.42 11.23
C LYS A 95 5.19 23.08 12.62
N ASN A 96 3.89 23.28 12.81
CA ASN A 96 3.21 23.06 14.09
C ASN A 96 2.35 21.80 14.12
N VAL A 97 2.50 20.91 13.13
CA VAL A 97 1.71 19.68 13.06
C VAL A 97 2.24 18.67 14.07
N GLN A 98 1.34 18.10 14.85
CA GLN A 98 1.68 17.02 15.76
C GLN A 98 1.79 15.71 14.97
N VAL A 99 2.94 15.06 15.07
CA VAL A 99 3.18 13.75 14.46
C VAL A 99 2.96 12.65 15.50
N ILE A 100 2.10 11.68 15.16
CA ILE A 100 1.75 10.55 16.02
C ILE A 100 2.22 9.26 15.36
N ALA A 101 3.06 8.50 16.05
CA ALA A 101 3.59 7.24 15.57
C ALA A 101 2.65 6.07 15.89
N PHE A 102 2.50 5.15 14.95
CA PHE A 102 1.75 3.90 15.05
C PHE A 102 2.66 2.70 14.74
N ASP A 103 2.31 1.53 15.25
CA ASP A 103 3.10 0.31 15.04
C ASP A 103 2.94 -0.27 13.63
N SER A 104 1.91 0.14 12.91
CA SER A 104 1.68 -0.31 11.54
C SER A 104 1.05 0.79 10.66
N ARG A 105 1.23 0.64 9.33
CA ARG A 105 0.57 1.53 8.36
C ARG A 105 -0.95 1.39 8.37
N ILE A 106 -1.46 0.21 8.67
CA ILE A 106 -2.90 -0.04 8.75
C ILE A 106 -3.50 0.70 9.95
N GLU A 107 -2.85 0.66 11.12
CA GLU A 107 -3.30 1.42 12.30
C GLU A 107 -3.25 2.92 12.05
N ALA A 108 -2.20 3.43 11.40
CA ALA A 108 -2.11 4.83 11.02
C ALA A 108 -3.25 5.27 10.08
N LEU A 109 -3.59 4.44 9.09
CA LEU A 109 -4.73 4.68 8.19
C LEU A 109 -6.08 4.57 8.91
N GLN A 110 -6.22 3.61 9.83
CA GLN A 110 -7.43 3.46 10.64
C GLN A 110 -7.64 4.68 11.55
N ALA A 111 -6.57 5.25 12.11
CA ALA A 111 -6.64 6.46 12.93
C ALA A 111 -7.19 7.67 12.15
N VAL A 112 -6.92 7.78 10.84
CA VAL A 112 -7.57 8.79 9.98
C VAL A 112 -9.06 8.50 9.84
N LYS A 113 -9.43 7.24 9.59
CA LYS A 113 -10.84 6.84 9.48
C LYS A 113 -11.61 7.13 10.76
N ASP A 114 -11.02 6.83 11.91
CA ASP A 114 -11.62 7.07 13.23
C ASP A 114 -11.64 8.57 13.62
N GLY A 115 -10.94 9.42 12.86
CA GLY A 115 -10.83 10.86 13.13
C GLY A 115 -9.93 11.21 14.32
N THR A 116 -9.04 10.28 14.71
CA THR A 116 -8.04 10.50 15.77
C THR A 116 -6.89 11.37 15.29
N VAL A 117 -6.63 11.34 13.98
CA VAL A 117 -5.66 12.18 13.27
C VAL A 117 -6.28 12.72 11.99
N ASP A 118 -5.74 13.84 11.50
CA ASP A 118 -6.27 14.52 10.31
C ASP A 118 -5.79 13.87 9.01
N ALA A 119 -4.54 13.38 9.00
CA ALA A 119 -3.93 12.82 7.82
C ALA A 119 -2.96 11.67 8.14
N CYS A 120 -2.73 10.82 7.14
CA CYS A 120 -1.70 9.79 7.15
C CYS A 120 -0.95 9.79 5.81
N TYR A 121 0.37 9.63 5.86
CA TYR A 121 1.20 9.48 4.65
C TYR A 121 1.61 8.02 4.49
N VAL A 122 1.28 7.46 3.34
CA VAL A 122 1.61 6.08 2.97
C VAL A 122 1.94 5.99 1.48
N TYR A 123 2.51 4.87 1.07
CA TYR A 123 2.68 4.61 -0.36
C TYR A 123 1.34 4.63 -1.10
N THR A 124 1.32 5.21 -2.30
CA THR A 124 0.10 5.43 -3.09
C THR A 124 -0.72 4.15 -3.26
N TYR A 125 -0.07 3.03 -3.55
CA TYR A 125 -0.78 1.74 -3.72
C TYR A 125 -1.50 1.28 -2.43
N MET A 126 -0.96 1.62 -1.25
CA MET A 126 -1.61 1.32 0.03
C MET A 126 -2.77 2.26 0.31
N ALA A 127 -2.58 3.57 0.01
CA ALA A 127 -3.65 4.56 0.13
C ALA A 127 -4.83 4.17 -0.75
N GLU A 128 -4.58 3.87 -2.01
CA GLU A 128 -5.59 3.44 -2.97
C GLU A 128 -6.34 2.19 -2.48
N LYS A 129 -5.59 1.18 -2.04
CA LYS A 129 -6.17 -0.04 -1.49
C LYS A 129 -7.09 0.25 -0.30
N PHE A 130 -6.60 0.99 0.68
CA PHE A 130 -7.34 1.25 1.91
C PHE A 130 -8.59 2.09 1.65
N VAL A 131 -8.47 3.15 0.84
CA VAL A 131 -9.59 4.03 0.47
C VAL A 131 -10.64 3.28 -0.35
N ASN A 132 -10.22 2.43 -1.29
CA ASN A 132 -11.14 1.63 -2.10
C ASN A 132 -11.86 0.55 -1.28
N GLN A 133 -11.25 0.07 -0.20
CA GLN A 133 -11.87 -0.89 0.73
C GLN A 133 -12.72 -0.22 1.83
N ASP A 134 -12.71 1.11 1.91
CA ASP A 134 -13.53 1.83 2.87
C ASP A 134 -15.02 1.71 2.51
N PRO A 135 -15.84 0.94 3.28
CA PRO A 135 -17.23 0.67 2.95
C PRO A 135 -18.09 1.93 3.06
N ASP A 136 -17.69 2.88 3.89
CA ASP A 136 -18.44 4.10 4.15
C ASP A 136 -18.10 5.20 3.13
N GLY A 137 -16.96 5.07 2.45
CA GLY A 137 -16.48 6.03 1.45
C GLY A 137 -16.12 7.38 2.04
N GLU A 138 -15.70 7.39 3.29
CA GLU A 138 -15.37 8.59 4.04
C GLU A 138 -13.95 9.09 3.79
N LEU A 139 -13.10 8.24 3.22
CA LEU A 139 -11.70 8.55 2.99
C LEU A 139 -11.44 8.98 1.55
N ILE A 140 -10.39 9.79 1.39
CA ILE A 140 -9.84 10.20 0.10
C ILE A 140 -8.31 10.22 0.20
N PHE A 141 -7.64 9.99 -0.92
CA PHE A 141 -6.19 10.18 -0.98
C PHE A 141 -5.80 11.14 -2.09
N HIS A 142 -4.68 11.81 -1.89
CA HIS A 142 -4.05 12.71 -2.85
C HIS A 142 -2.58 12.30 -2.99
N ILE A 143 -2.13 12.12 -4.23
CA ILE A 143 -0.71 11.94 -4.50
C ILE A 143 0.01 13.24 -4.13
N VAL A 144 1.04 13.15 -3.31
CA VAL A 144 1.81 14.31 -2.87
C VAL A 144 3.09 14.44 -3.69
N ASN A 145 3.52 15.69 -3.90
CA ASN A 145 4.75 15.97 -4.63
C ASN A 145 5.96 15.80 -3.69
N MET A 146 6.24 14.57 -3.33
CA MET A 146 7.37 14.16 -2.51
C MET A 146 8.32 13.30 -3.33
N PRO A 147 9.62 13.26 -3.01
CA PRO A 147 10.53 12.31 -3.63
C PRO A 147 9.99 10.88 -3.54
N ALA A 148 10.06 10.15 -4.65
CA ALA A 148 9.68 8.74 -4.63
C ALA A 148 10.59 7.97 -3.65
N SER A 149 10.00 7.03 -2.92
CA SER A 149 10.79 6.14 -2.09
C SER A 149 11.43 5.06 -2.95
N GLU A 150 12.73 5.07 -3.03
CA GLU A 150 13.52 4.11 -3.79
C GLU A 150 13.87 2.91 -2.90
N LEU A 151 13.50 1.71 -3.35
CA LEU A 151 13.79 0.48 -2.62
C LEU A 151 14.86 -0.34 -3.35
N SER A 152 15.89 -0.71 -2.61
CA SER A 152 17.04 -1.48 -3.08
C SER A 152 17.14 -2.82 -2.38
N ILE A 153 17.95 -3.69 -2.96
CA ILE A 153 18.44 -4.90 -2.31
C ILE A 153 19.75 -4.56 -1.63
N ALA A 154 19.90 -4.91 -0.38
CA ALA A 154 21.14 -4.75 0.36
C ALA A 154 21.75 -6.10 0.70
N ILE A 155 23.06 -6.18 0.73
CA ILE A 155 23.83 -7.31 1.28
C ILE A 155 24.57 -6.84 2.54
N ARG A 156 24.72 -7.74 3.52
CA ARG A 156 25.51 -7.39 4.71
C ARG A 156 26.99 -7.22 4.33
N PRO A 157 27.76 -6.41 5.11
CA PRO A 157 29.13 -6.05 4.77
C PRO A 157 30.09 -7.25 4.67
N THR A 158 29.83 -8.32 5.39
CA THR A 158 30.67 -9.53 5.41
C THR A 158 30.33 -10.52 4.31
N THR A 159 29.26 -10.30 3.56
CA THR A 159 28.90 -11.13 2.40
C THR A 159 29.79 -10.75 1.21
N ASP A 160 30.08 -11.71 0.35
CA ASP A 160 30.89 -11.47 -0.85
C ASP A 160 30.21 -10.39 -1.73
N HIS A 161 30.91 -9.28 -1.92
CA HIS A 161 30.44 -8.16 -2.72
C HIS A 161 30.22 -8.52 -4.20
N ALA A 162 30.74 -9.63 -4.67
CA ALA A 162 30.41 -10.16 -6.00
C ALA A 162 28.91 -10.42 -6.15
N LEU A 163 28.20 -10.77 -5.06
CA LEU A 163 26.77 -11.00 -5.08
C LEU A 163 26.00 -9.75 -5.52
N ILE A 164 26.38 -8.56 -5.02
CA ILE A 164 25.70 -7.31 -5.44
C ILE A 164 25.87 -7.06 -6.94
N SER A 165 27.10 -7.30 -7.47
CA SER A 165 27.37 -7.14 -8.89
C SER A 165 26.58 -8.14 -9.74
N ILE A 166 26.40 -9.36 -9.26
CA ILE A 166 25.58 -10.38 -9.93
C ILE A 166 24.10 -9.95 -9.92
N LEU A 167 23.57 -9.52 -8.77
CA LEU A 167 22.18 -9.08 -8.66
C LEU A 167 21.92 -7.86 -9.54
N SER A 168 22.80 -6.84 -9.53
CA SER A 168 22.68 -5.66 -10.39
C SER A 168 22.65 -6.03 -11.88
N LYS A 169 23.56 -6.92 -12.31
CA LYS A 169 23.55 -7.40 -13.69
C LYS A 169 22.31 -8.20 -14.05
N CYS A 170 21.79 -9.01 -13.13
CA CYS A 170 20.51 -9.70 -13.34
C CYS A 170 19.35 -8.71 -13.47
N MET A 171 19.34 -7.64 -12.65
CA MET A 171 18.32 -6.58 -12.73
C MET A 171 18.37 -5.83 -14.06
N GLU A 172 19.58 -5.49 -14.54
CA GLU A 172 19.78 -4.84 -15.85
C GLU A 172 19.37 -5.75 -17.03
N ALA A 173 19.66 -7.03 -16.91
CA ALA A 173 19.37 -8.03 -17.95
C ALA A 173 17.91 -8.53 -17.93
N ASP A 174 17.16 -8.24 -16.88
CA ASP A 174 15.79 -8.72 -16.71
C ASP A 174 14.83 -8.04 -17.68
N GLN A 175 14.43 -8.76 -18.72
CA GLN A 175 13.41 -8.37 -19.69
C GLN A 175 12.07 -9.07 -19.47
N SER A 176 11.91 -9.78 -18.35
CA SER A 176 10.78 -10.67 -18.13
C SER A 176 9.47 -9.96 -17.78
N HIS A 177 9.51 -8.65 -17.50
CA HIS A 177 8.38 -7.88 -16.95
C HIS A 177 7.80 -8.43 -15.62
N ILE A 178 8.44 -9.44 -15.02
CA ILE A 178 7.99 -10.03 -13.74
C ILE A 178 7.87 -8.96 -12.66
N LYS A 179 8.76 -7.97 -12.64
CA LYS A 179 8.68 -6.85 -11.71
C LYS A 179 7.38 -6.08 -11.92
N ASP A 180 7.06 -5.74 -13.16
CA ASP A 180 5.85 -4.99 -13.53
C ASP A 180 4.59 -5.82 -13.23
N GLU A 181 4.59 -7.10 -13.56
CA GLU A 181 3.52 -8.04 -13.22
C GLU A 181 3.31 -8.17 -11.70
N LEU A 182 4.38 -8.19 -10.91
CA LEU A 182 4.28 -8.23 -9.46
C LEU A 182 3.74 -6.91 -8.89
N VAL A 183 4.24 -5.77 -9.37
CA VAL A 183 3.71 -4.46 -9.00
C VAL A 183 2.22 -4.41 -9.34
N GLU A 184 1.85 -4.72 -10.58
CA GLU A 184 0.46 -4.77 -11.03
C GLU A 184 -0.36 -5.74 -10.18
N LYS A 185 0.11 -6.96 -9.98
CA LYS A 185 -0.55 -7.95 -9.15
C LYS A 185 -0.75 -7.46 -7.72
N TYR A 186 0.24 -6.87 -7.07
CA TYR A 186 0.12 -6.42 -5.69
C TYR A 186 -0.59 -5.06 -5.56
N THR A 187 -0.67 -4.26 -6.61
CA THR A 187 -1.52 -3.09 -6.69
C THR A 187 -2.95 -3.43 -7.09
N GLN A 188 -3.16 -4.40 -8.00
CA GLN A 188 -4.49 -4.89 -8.40
C GLN A 188 -5.08 -5.90 -7.42
N TYR A 189 -4.30 -6.58 -6.56
CA TYR A 189 -4.81 -7.46 -5.50
C TYR A 189 -5.40 -6.68 -4.32
N VAL A 190 -6.10 -5.65 -4.66
CA VAL A 190 -7.32 -5.29 -4.00
C VAL A 190 -8.40 -6.14 -4.63
N GLN A 191 -8.48 -7.42 -4.27
CA GLN A 191 -9.78 -8.04 -4.31
C GLN A 191 -10.63 -7.20 -3.36
N LEU A 192 -11.29 -6.22 -3.95
CA LEU A 192 -12.45 -5.61 -3.36
C LEU A 192 -13.36 -6.79 -3.06
N ASP A 193 -13.50 -7.15 -1.81
CA ASP A 193 -14.76 -7.73 -1.37
C ASP A 193 -15.77 -6.61 -1.61
N VAL A 194 -16.26 -6.55 -2.86
CA VAL A 194 -17.26 -5.56 -3.26
C VAL A 194 -18.49 -5.91 -2.46
N THR A 195 -18.60 -5.32 -1.28
CA THR A 195 -19.80 -5.44 -0.49
C THR A 195 -20.96 -4.89 -1.33
N LEU A 196 -22.14 -5.46 -1.17
CA LEU A 196 -23.34 -4.97 -1.85
C LEU A 196 -23.49 -3.44 -1.65
N ALA A 197 -23.10 -2.94 -0.48
CA ALA A 197 -23.09 -1.51 -0.15
C ALA A 197 -22.15 -0.70 -1.05
N MET A 198 -20.93 -1.18 -1.30
CA MET A 198 -19.99 -0.53 -2.23
C MET A 198 -20.49 -0.56 -3.67
N PHE A 199 -21.07 -1.71 -4.10
CA PHE A 199 -21.61 -1.83 -5.44
C PHE A 199 -22.76 -0.82 -5.66
N VAL A 200 -23.69 -0.73 -4.73
CA VAL A 200 -24.83 0.18 -4.78
C VAL A 200 -24.36 1.65 -4.74
N ARG A 201 -23.38 1.96 -3.90
CA ARG A 201 -22.82 3.32 -3.82
C ARG A 201 -22.16 3.75 -5.12
N ASN A 202 -21.40 2.87 -5.76
CA ASN A 202 -20.70 3.17 -7.00
C ASN A 202 -21.63 3.10 -8.24
N ASN A 203 -22.83 2.52 -8.08
CA ASN A 203 -23.83 2.37 -9.13
C ASN A 203 -25.21 2.82 -8.66
N PRO A 204 -25.41 4.12 -8.40
CA PRO A 204 -26.69 4.61 -7.84
C PRO A 204 -27.89 4.33 -8.74
N TRP A 205 -27.70 4.20 -10.07
CA TRP A 205 -28.71 3.80 -11.02
C TRP A 205 -29.24 2.38 -10.78
N PHE A 206 -28.45 1.50 -10.11
CA PHE A 206 -28.85 0.13 -9.78
C PHE A 206 -30.07 0.10 -8.86
N LEU A 207 -30.14 1.00 -7.86
CA LEU A 207 -31.31 1.12 -6.99
C LEU A 207 -32.55 1.57 -7.78
N ILE A 208 -32.38 2.48 -8.72
CA ILE A 208 -33.48 2.96 -9.58
C ILE A 208 -34.00 1.79 -10.43
N ALA A 209 -33.10 1.03 -11.07
CA ALA A 209 -33.49 -0.12 -11.88
C ALA A 209 -34.17 -1.21 -11.02
N LEU A 210 -33.63 -1.54 -9.85
CA LEU A 210 -34.20 -2.50 -8.92
C LEU A 210 -35.62 -2.07 -8.47
N THR A 211 -35.81 -0.80 -8.14
CA THR A 211 -37.10 -0.26 -7.74
C THR A 211 -38.11 -0.35 -8.89
N ALA A 212 -37.69 -0.04 -10.11
CA ALA A 212 -38.56 -0.16 -11.29
C ALA A 212 -39.01 -1.59 -11.54
N VAL A 213 -38.11 -2.56 -11.38
CA VAL A 213 -38.43 -4.00 -11.50
C VAL A 213 -39.44 -4.45 -10.43
N VAL A 214 -39.20 -4.05 -9.17
CA VAL A 214 -40.11 -4.40 -8.06
C VAL A 214 -41.52 -3.82 -8.28
N LEU A 215 -41.60 -2.55 -8.71
CA LEU A 215 -42.89 -1.91 -9.03
C LEU A 215 -43.56 -2.57 -10.24
N GLY A 216 -42.81 -2.95 -11.26
CA GLY A 216 -43.31 -3.68 -12.41
C GLY A 216 -43.94 -5.05 -12.04
N ILE A 217 -43.23 -5.81 -11.19
CA ILE A 217 -43.75 -7.09 -10.68
C ILE A 217 -45.00 -6.85 -9.82
N GLY A 218 -44.99 -5.85 -8.95
CA GLY A 218 -46.14 -5.50 -8.12
C GLY A 218 -47.40 -5.17 -8.94
N THR A 219 -47.24 -4.37 -10.00
CA THR A 219 -48.35 -4.02 -10.91
C THR A 219 -48.91 -5.25 -11.62
N VAL A 220 -48.06 -6.16 -12.11
CA VAL A 220 -48.50 -7.42 -12.76
C VAL A 220 -49.30 -8.28 -11.78
N ILE A 221 -48.83 -8.43 -10.53
CA ILE A 221 -49.54 -9.22 -9.51
C ILE A 221 -50.91 -8.57 -9.21
N VAL A 222 -51.01 -7.29 -9.07
CA VAL A 222 -52.26 -6.59 -8.81
C VAL A 222 -53.26 -6.77 -9.96
N VAL A 223 -52.77 -6.70 -11.21
CA VAL A 223 -53.61 -6.95 -12.41
C VAL A 223 -54.14 -8.38 -12.46
N ILE A 224 -53.28 -9.37 -12.20
CA ILE A 224 -53.66 -10.78 -12.18
C ILE A 224 -54.70 -11.06 -11.08
N LEU A 225 -54.48 -10.56 -9.87
CA LEU A 225 -55.41 -10.73 -8.74
C LEU A 225 -56.75 -9.99 -8.97
N GLY A 226 -56.67 -8.85 -9.60
CA GLY A 226 -57.89 -8.08 -9.97
C GLY A 226 -58.70 -8.74 -11.08
N SER A 227 -58.03 -9.36 -12.05
CA SER A 227 -58.70 -10.14 -13.13
C SER A 227 -59.37 -11.41 -12.61
N ASN A 228 -58.69 -12.13 -11.69
CA ASN A 228 -59.28 -13.35 -11.10
C ASN A 228 -60.47 -13.10 -10.16
N ARG A 229 -60.64 -11.87 -9.67
CA ARG A 229 -61.84 -11.51 -8.85
C ARG A 229 -63.08 -11.14 -9.69
N ARG A 230 -62.90 -10.96 -11.00
CA ARG A 230 -64.00 -10.59 -11.90
C ARG A 230 -64.56 -11.78 -12.71
N MET A 231 -64.01 -12.96 -12.57
CA MET A 231 -64.56 -14.24 -12.98
C MET A 231 -65.28 -14.90 -11.81
#